data_551ddedc1374171e93d3e6b5c3f636ce
#
_entry.id   551ddedc1374171e93d3e6b5c3f636ce
#
_cell.length_a   1.000
_cell.length_b   1.000
_cell.length_c   1.000
_cell.angle_alpha   90.00
_cell.angle_beta   90.00
_cell.angle_gamma   90.00
#
_symmetry.space_group_name_H-M   'P 1'
#
loop_
_entity.id
_entity.type
_entity.pdbx_description
1 polymer ?
#
loop_
_entity_poly.entity_id
_entity_poly.type
_entity_poly.pdbx_seq_one_letter_code
_entity_poly.pdbx_strand_id
1 'polypeptide(L)'
;TFVQDGVGKNNGFDYSRGTNPTRERLEKNIASLEGGYDAIAFSSGMAATTALFQSLNQGDHVIISRNVYGGTYRMTTQILNNHGLKFDFVDTTDIHNIKNIIKPETKWIFIETPTNPMLEITDIKAVSQICHDHNLKFAVDNTFMSPFGQRPIEYGADCVMHSSTKFIGGHSDVLGGVLVAKDKELAERLHFIQKSGGAIPSPFDAWLLLRSVKTLSMRVQ
;
A
#
# COMPACT_ATOMS: atom_id res chain seq x y z
N THR A 1 11.91 -6.34 -23.40
CA THR A 1 13.29 -6.83 -23.48
C THR A 1 14.22 -5.63 -23.55
N PHE A 2 15.26 -5.63 -22.76
CA PHE A 2 16.26 -4.56 -22.68
C PHE A 2 17.59 -5.04 -23.26
N VAL A 3 18.45 -4.09 -23.65
CA VAL A 3 19.80 -4.38 -24.14
C VAL A 3 20.60 -5.06 -23.03
N GLN A 4 21.28 -6.14 -23.37
CA GLN A 4 22.16 -6.90 -22.49
C GLN A 4 23.61 -6.75 -23.02
N ASP A 5 24.54 -6.48 -22.12
CA ASP A 5 25.97 -6.35 -22.42
C ASP A 5 26.68 -7.72 -22.37
N GLY A 6 25.96 -8.78 -22.04
CA GLY A 6 26.43 -10.16 -21.93
C GLY A 6 25.54 -10.99 -21.02
N VAL A 7 25.84 -12.27 -20.85
CA VAL A 7 25.08 -13.17 -19.96
C VAL A 7 25.11 -12.63 -18.53
N GLY A 8 23.93 -12.29 -17.99
CA GLY A 8 23.78 -11.73 -16.65
C GLY A 8 24.30 -10.29 -16.46
N LYS A 9 24.68 -9.59 -17.57
CA LYS A 9 25.14 -8.20 -17.54
C LYS A 9 24.13 -7.30 -18.23
N ASN A 10 23.56 -6.34 -17.49
CA ASN A 10 22.59 -5.37 -17.99
C ASN A 10 22.79 -4.01 -17.30
N ASN A 11 22.16 -2.97 -17.84
CA ASN A 11 22.23 -1.61 -17.33
C ASN A 11 21.11 -1.32 -16.28
N GLY A 12 20.81 -2.28 -15.39
CA GLY A 12 19.76 -2.19 -14.36
C GLY A 12 18.39 -2.69 -14.83
N PHE A 13 18.22 -2.97 -16.13
CA PHE A 13 16.96 -3.45 -16.69
C PHE A 13 17.20 -4.69 -17.54
N ASP A 14 16.57 -5.81 -17.21
CA ASP A 14 16.62 -7.04 -17.99
C ASP A 14 15.24 -7.51 -18.44
N TYR A 15 14.28 -7.54 -17.53
CA TYR A 15 12.95 -8.05 -17.78
C TYR A 15 11.88 -7.17 -17.10
N SER A 16 10.88 -6.72 -17.86
CA SER A 16 9.94 -5.66 -17.43
C SER A 16 9.10 -6.00 -16.20
N ARG A 17 8.82 -7.28 -15.95
CA ARG A 17 8.15 -7.69 -14.69
C ARG A 17 9.06 -7.46 -13.48
N GLY A 18 10.36 -7.65 -13.61
CA GLY A 18 11.34 -7.35 -12.54
C GLY A 18 11.56 -5.86 -12.40
N THR A 19 12.12 -5.23 -13.43
CA THR A 19 12.48 -3.81 -13.46
C THR A 19 12.03 -3.17 -14.77
N ASN A 20 11.50 -1.93 -14.68
CA ASN A 20 11.08 -1.16 -15.85
C ASN A 20 11.35 0.33 -15.59
N PRO A 21 12.02 1.06 -16.48
CA PRO A 21 12.41 2.44 -16.23
C PRO A 21 11.24 3.40 -16.04
N THR A 22 10.11 3.19 -16.72
CA THR A 22 8.91 4.03 -16.56
C THR A 22 8.24 3.79 -15.22
N ARG A 23 8.11 2.52 -14.82
CA ARG A 23 7.57 2.16 -13.51
C ARG A 23 8.46 2.68 -12.38
N GLU A 24 9.77 2.52 -12.47
CA GLU A 24 10.73 3.03 -11.48
C GLU A 24 10.61 4.54 -11.28
N ARG A 25 10.38 5.31 -12.36
CA ARG A 25 10.15 6.76 -12.25
C ARG A 25 8.87 7.09 -11.49
N LEU A 26 7.79 6.34 -11.72
CA LEU A 26 6.56 6.47 -10.95
C LEU A 26 6.79 6.13 -9.47
N GLU A 27 7.43 4.99 -9.19
CA GLU A 27 7.72 4.51 -7.85
C GLU A 27 8.54 5.55 -7.06
N LYS A 28 9.65 6.03 -7.61
CA LYS A 28 10.47 7.08 -6.99
C LYS A 28 9.71 8.39 -6.73
N ASN A 29 8.84 8.78 -7.66
CA ASN A 29 8.04 9.99 -7.51
C ASN A 29 7.04 9.86 -6.36
N ILE A 30 6.29 8.75 -6.29
CA ILE A 30 5.32 8.52 -5.21
C ILE A 30 6.01 8.34 -3.86
N ALA A 31 7.14 7.62 -3.79
CA ALA A 31 7.93 7.50 -2.57
C ALA A 31 8.34 8.87 -2.02
N SER A 32 8.80 9.77 -2.89
CA SER A 32 9.18 11.13 -2.52
C SER A 32 7.99 11.95 -2.01
N LEU A 33 6.81 11.80 -2.62
CA LEU A 33 5.61 12.53 -2.21
C LEU A 33 5.09 12.09 -0.84
N GLU A 34 5.13 10.80 -0.54
CA GLU A 34 4.72 10.24 0.76
C GLU A 34 5.80 10.34 1.85
N GLY A 35 7.04 10.63 1.47
CA GLY A 35 8.17 10.63 2.40
C GLY A 35 8.65 9.23 2.81
N GLY A 36 8.36 8.21 1.98
CA GLY A 36 8.80 6.84 2.22
C GLY A 36 10.20 6.54 1.68
N TYR A 37 10.73 5.38 2.07
CA TYR A 37 12.00 4.87 1.55
C TYR A 37 11.90 4.50 0.06
N ASP A 38 10.86 3.75 -0.28
CA ASP A 38 10.60 3.32 -1.66
C ASP A 38 9.11 3.07 -1.87
N ALA A 39 8.68 3.05 -3.12
CA ALA A 39 7.31 2.73 -3.51
C ALA A 39 7.29 1.58 -4.51
N ILE A 40 6.25 0.78 -4.45
CA ILE A 40 6.05 -0.41 -5.27
C ILE A 40 4.71 -0.27 -5.99
N ALA A 41 4.73 -0.18 -7.33
CA ALA A 41 3.54 0.04 -8.14
C ALA A 41 2.91 -1.27 -8.60
N PHE A 42 1.60 -1.35 -8.54
CA PHE A 42 0.77 -2.51 -8.87
C PHE A 42 -0.28 -2.17 -9.94
N SER A 43 -0.79 -3.19 -10.60
CA SER A 43 -1.85 -3.06 -11.63
C SER A 43 -3.19 -2.56 -11.10
N SER A 44 -3.42 -2.58 -9.79
CA SER A 44 -4.63 -2.05 -9.14
C SER A 44 -4.40 -1.83 -7.65
N GLY A 45 -5.28 -1.04 -7.00
CA GLY A 45 -5.28 -0.90 -5.54
C GLY A 45 -5.44 -2.24 -4.84
N MET A 46 -6.33 -3.11 -5.32
CA MET A 46 -6.51 -4.44 -4.74
C MET A 46 -5.27 -5.33 -4.88
N ALA A 47 -4.53 -5.22 -5.99
CA ALA A 47 -3.26 -5.93 -6.15
C ALA A 47 -2.22 -5.46 -5.12
N ALA A 48 -2.18 -4.16 -4.83
CA ALA A 48 -1.33 -3.58 -3.79
C ALA A 48 -1.72 -4.10 -2.40
N THR A 49 -3.00 -4.03 -2.02
CA THR A 49 -3.49 -4.53 -0.73
C THR A 49 -3.26 -6.03 -0.57
N THR A 50 -3.48 -6.81 -1.64
CA THR A 50 -3.19 -8.26 -1.63
C THR A 50 -1.70 -8.52 -1.39
N ALA A 51 -0.81 -7.80 -2.07
CA ALA A 51 0.63 -7.95 -1.90
C ALA A 51 1.09 -7.62 -0.47
N LEU A 52 0.48 -6.60 0.16
CA LEU A 52 0.75 -6.29 1.57
C LEU A 52 0.43 -7.49 2.47
N PHE A 53 -0.76 -8.08 2.33
CA PHE A 53 -1.15 -9.22 3.16
C PHE A 53 -0.44 -10.52 2.80
N GLN A 54 0.06 -10.67 1.56
CA GLN A 54 0.94 -11.78 1.18
C GLN A 54 2.35 -11.69 1.83
N SER A 55 2.69 -10.59 2.48
CA SER A 55 3.91 -10.50 3.30
C SER A 55 3.81 -11.27 4.62
N LEU A 56 2.60 -11.68 5.02
CA LEU A 56 2.26 -12.40 6.24
C LEU A 56 2.35 -13.91 6.06
N ASN A 57 2.43 -14.62 7.18
CA ASN A 57 2.45 -16.07 7.25
C ASN A 57 1.09 -16.62 7.72
N GLN A 58 0.85 -17.89 7.43
CA GLN A 58 -0.32 -18.61 7.97
C GLN A 58 -0.35 -18.50 9.50
N GLY A 59 -1.50 -18.16 10.05
CA GLY A 59 -1.72 -17.96 11.47
C GLY A 59 -1.59 -16.50 11.94
N ASP A 60 -0.92 -15.64 11.15
CA ASP A 60 -0.81 -14.21 11.48
C ASP A 60 -2.18 -13.52 11.48
N HIS A 61 -2.30 -12.55 12.38
CA HIS A 61 -3.52 -11.78 12.61
C HIS A 61 -3.35 -10.31 12.24
N VAL A 62 -4.39 -9.73 11.64
CA VAL A 62 -4.47 -8.32 11.25
C VAL A 62 -5.71 -7.68 11.83
N ILE A 63 -5.57 -6.52 12.46
CA ILE A 63 -6.67 -5.67 12.89
C ILE A 63 -6.97 -4.67 11.76
N ILE A 64 -8.23 -4.55 11.35
CA ILE A 64 -8.65 -3.72 10.22
C ILE A 64 -9.77 -2.77 10.64
N SER A 65 -9.81 -1.54 10.10
CA SER A 65 -10.95 -0.63 10.23
C SER A 65 -12.24 -1.31 9.78
N ARG A 66 -13.34 -1.23 10.58
CA ARG A 66 -14.62 -1.88 10.26
C ARG A 66 -15.22 -1.44 8.92
N ASN A 67 -15.09 -0.16 8.59
CA ASN A 67 -15.63 0.46 7.37
C ASN A 67 -14.55 0.61 6.28
N VAL A 68 -13.70 -0.42 6.10
CA VAL A 68 -12.71 -0.47 5.02
C VAL A 68 -13.39 -0.69 3.67
N TYR A 69 -12.72 -0.30 2.59
CA TYR A 69 -13.19 -0.55 1.22
C TYR A 69 -13.68 -1.99 1.03
N GLY A 70 -14.88 -2.14 0.42
CA GLY A 70 -15.53 -3.45 0.28
C GLY A 70 -14.71 -4.51 -0.48
N GLY A 71 -13.76 -4.10 -1.33
CA GLY A 71 -12.80 -5.02 -1.97
C GLY A 71 -11.84 -5.65 -0.95
N THR A 72 -11.31 -4.85 -0.04
CA THR A 72 -10.45 -5.29 1.06
C THR A 72 -11.22 -6.25 1.98
N TYR A 73 -12.46 -5.90 2.35
CA TYR A 73 -13.31 -6.78 3.15
C TYR A 73 -13.54 -8.14 2.48
N ARG A 74 -13.95 -8.17 1.20
CA ARG A 74 -14.17 -9.43 0.47
C ARG A 74 -12.91 -10.27 0.35
N MET A 75 -11.77 -9.64 0.02
CA MET A 75 -10.50 -10.33 -0.13
C MET A 75 -10.06 -11.00 1.18
N THR A 76 -10.13 -10.27 2.29
CA THR A 76 -9.71 -10.78 3.61
C THR A 76 -10.63 -11.87 4.11
N THR A 77 -11.96 -11.68 4.04
CA THR A 77 -12.93 -12.63 4.61
C THR A 77 -13.19 -13.86 3.74
N GLN A 78 -13.12 -13.75 2.41
CA GLN A 78 -13.51 -14.83 1.49
C GLN A 78 -12.32 -15.51 0.81
N ILE A 79 -11.14 -14.90 0.81
CA ILE A 79 -9.96 -15.45 0.15
C ILE A 79 -8.85 -15.71 1.17
N LEU A 80 -8.31 -14.66 1.78
CA LEU A 80 -7.12 -14.78 2.62
C LEU A 80 -7.38 -15.53 3.93
N ASN A 81 -8.59 -15.45 4.47
CA ASN A 81 -9.00 -16.25 5.62
C ASN A 81 -8.91 -17.76 5.32
N ASN A 82 -9.23 -18.17 4.08
CA ASN A 82 -9.10 -19.56 3.65
C ASN A 82 -7.63 -20.00 3.50
N HIS A 83 -6.69 -19.06 3.43
CA HIS A 83 -5.25 -19.34 3.44
C HIS A 83 -4.63 -19.24 4.85
N GLY A 84 -5.48 -19.16 5.88
CA GLY A 84 -5.09 -19.21 7.28
C GLY A 84 -4.63 -17.90 7.89
N LEU A 85 -4.79 -16.76 7.20
CA LEU A 85 -4.67 -15.43 7.82
C LEU A 85 -5.92 -15.14 8.65
N LYS A 86 -5.75 -14.41 9.74
CA LYS A 86 -6.85 -14.04 10.66
C LYS A 86 -7.09 -12.53 10.61
N PHE A 87 -8.36 -12.13 10.63
CA PHE A 87 -8.74 -10.72 10.53
C PHE A 87 -9.83 -10.37 11.54
N ASP A 88 -9.63 -9.29 12.30
CA ASP A 88 -10.66 -8.68 13.12
C ASP A 88 -10.95 -7.26 12.61
N PHE A 89 -12.22 -6.95 12.42
CA PHE A 89 -12.70 -5.64 11.99
C PHE A 89 -13.24 -4.86 13.20
N VAL A 90 -12.71 -3.65 13.42
CA VAL A 90 -13.02 -2.87 14.60
C VAL A 90 -13.25 -1.40 14.27
N ASP A 91 -14.05 -0.73 15.10
CA ASP A 91 -14.16 0.72 15.04
C ASP A 91 -12.86 1.38 15.53
N THR A 92 -12.08 1.86 14.56
CA THR A 92 -10.78 2.48 14.81
C THR A 92 -10.87 3.96 15.18
N THR A 93 -12.06 4.55 15.17
CA THR A 93 -12.27 5.93 15.65
C THR A 93 -12.06 6.03 17.16
N ASP A 94 -12.27 4.92 17.89
CA ASP A 94 -11.89 4.77 19.29
C ASP A 94 -10.72 3.79 19.40
N ILE A 95 -9.54 4.31 19.76
CA ILE A 95 -8.31 3.54 19.91
C ILE A 95 -8.36 2.45 20.99
N HIS A 96 -9.27 2.57 21.98
CA HIS A 96 -9.45 1.54 22.99
C HIS A 96 -9.95 0.23 22.37
N ASN A 97 -10.78 0.30 21.34
CA ASN A 97 -11.24 -0.88 20.62
C ASN A 97 -10.09 -1.66 19.99
N ILE A 98 -9.08 -0.95 19.45
CA ILE A 98 -7.87 -1.59 18.89
C ILE A 98 -7.10 -2.32 20.00
N LYS A 99 -6.82 -1.65 21.12
CA LYS A 99 -6.04 -2.23 22.24
C LYS A 99 -6.68 -3.51 22.78
N ASN A 100 -7.99 -3.53 22.88
CA ASN A 100 -8.74 -4.64 23.50
C ASN A 100 -8.71 -5.94 22.67
N ILE A 101 -8.36 -5.88 21.38
CA ILE A 101 -8.38 -7.05 20.48
C ILE A 101 -6.99 -7.47 19.99
N ILE A 102 -5.93 -6.84 20.49
CA ILE A 102 -4.54 -7.27 20.17
C ILE A 102 -4.32 -8.65 20.74
N LYS A 103 -3.79 -9.55 19.91
CA LYS A 103 -3.49 -10.96 20.20
C LYS A 103 -1.99 -11.22 20.04
N PRO A 104 -1.43 -12.29 20.61
CA PRO A 104 -0.03 -12.66 20.42
C PRO A 104 0.37 -12.85 18.94
N GLU A 105 -0.56 -13.32 18.12
CA GLU A 105 -0.39 -13.51 16.68
C GLU A 105 -0.65 -12.24 15.85
N THR A 106 -1.07 -11.11 16.44
CA THR A 106 -1.26 -9.86 15.71
C THR A 106 0.08 -9.37 15.16
N LYS A 107 0.11 -9.04 13.87
CA LYS A 107 1.30 -8.54 13.16
C LYS A 107 1.11 -7.16 12.58
N TRP A 108 -0.10 -6.87 12.07
CA TRP A 108 -0.42 -5.60 11.45
C TRP A 108 -1.69 -4.99 12.00
N ILE A 109 -1.70 -3.66 12.03
CA ILE A 109 -2.93 -2.87 12.04
C ILE A 109 -3.03 -2.19 10.68
N PHE A 110 -4.17 -2.37 10.00
CA PHE A 110 -4.47 -1.75 8.71
C PHE A 110 -5.69 -0.85 8.86
N ILE A 111 -5.52 0.44 8.68
CA ILE A 111 -6.63 1.40 8.73
C ILE A 111 -6.85 2.06 7.38
N GLU A 112 -8.09 2.46 7.11
CA GLU A 112 -8.45 3.39 6.05
C GLU A 112 -8.95 4.67 6.72
N THR A 113 -8.38 5.82 6.39
CA THR A 113 -8.80 7.09 6.98
C THR A 113 -8.56 8.28 6.03
N PRO A 114 -9.63 9.04 5.67
CA PRO A 114 -11.05 8.78 5.94
C PRO A 114 -11.57 7.48 5.29
N THR A 115 -12.55 6.82 5.91
CA THR A 115 -13.13 5.57 5.37
C THR A 115 -14.10 5.83 4.20
N ASN A 116 -14.24 4.86 3.29
CA ASN A 116 -15.23 4.88 2.21
C ASN A 116 -16.38 3.91 2.53
N PRO A 117 -17.67 4.33 2.61
CA PRO A 117 -18.17 5.68 2.29
C PRO A 117 -18.41 6.58 3.52
N MET A 118 -18.18 6.09 4.74
CA MET A 118 -18.65 6.74 5.96
C MET A 118 -17.82 7.95 6.39
N LEU A 119 -16.63 8.15 5.80
CA LEU A 119 -15.68 9.22 6.11
C LEU A 119 -15.28 9.26 7.60
N GLU A 120 -15.25 8.10 8.25
CA GLU A 120 -14.75 7.99 9.62
C GLU A 120 -13.27 8.31 9.69
N ILE A 121 -12.86 9.04 10.72
CA ILE A 121 -11.49 9.49 10.92
C ILE A 121 -10.84 8.70 12.05
N THR A 122 -9.66 8.16 11.79
CA THR A 122 -8.82 7.49 12.78
C THR A 122 -7.58 8.34 13.06
N ASP A 123 -7.20 8.50 14.32
CA ASP A 123 -5.96 9.18 14.71
C ASP A 123 -4.75 8.30 14.40
N ILE A 124 -4.05 8.64 13.32
CA ILE A 124 -2.87 7.91 12.83
C ILE A 124 -1.75 7.88 13.88
N LYS A 125 -1.50 9.00 14.59
CA LYS A 125 -0.44 9.05 15.62
C LYS A 125 -0.76 8.15 16.80
N ALA A 126 -2.00 8.14 17.24
CA ALA A 126 -2.44 7.30 18.35
C ALA A 126 -2.33 5.81 17.98
N VAL A 127 -2.73 5.41 16.77
CA VAL A 127 -2.57 4.02 16.28
C VAL A 127 -1.09 3.67 16.12
N SER A 128 -0.26 4.57 15.59
CA SER A 128 1.18 4.35 15.48
C SER A 128 1.83 4.10 16.85
N GLN A 129 1.42 4.84 17.89
CA GLN A 129 1.93 4.62 19.26
C GLN A 129 1.53 3.24 19.77
N ILE A 130 0.28 2.80 19.55
CA ILE A 130 -0.15 1.44 19.89
C ILE A 130 0.71 0.38 19.19
N CYS A 131 0.97 0.56 17.89
CA CYS A 131 1.79 -0.37 17.13
C CYS A 131 3.22 -0.44 17.68
N HIS A 132 3.82 0.70 18.01
CA HIS A 132 5.13 0.77 18.63
C HIS A 132 5.17 0.04 19.98
N ASP A 133 4.21 0.31 20.86
CA ASP A 133 4.15 -0.27 22.21
C ASP A 133 3.97 -1.79 22.21
N HIS A 134 3.36 -2.33 21.15
CA HIS A 134 3.08 -3.76 20.98
C HIS A 134 3.95 -4.45 19.93
N ASN A 135 4.96 -3.75 19.36
CA ASN A 135 5.84 -4.26 18.31
C ASN A 135 5.07 -4.80 17.09
N LEU A 136 4.04 -4.04 16.66
CA LEU A 136 3.22 -4.30 15.50
C LEU A 136 3.63 -3.41 14.33
N LYS A 137 3.40 -3.86 13.11
CA LYS A 137 3.49 -3.04 11.91
C LYS A 137 2.19 -2.29 11.65
N PHE A 138 2.29 -1.12 11.04
CA PHE A 138 1.18 -0.23 10.80
C PHE A 138 1.06 0.16 9.33
N ALA A 139 -0.11 -0.06 8.73
CA ALA A 139 -0.41 0.34 7.36
C ALA A 139 -1.65 1.21 7.28
N VAL A 140 -1.62 2.19 6.38
CA VAL A 140 -2.71 3.14 6.15
C VAL A 140 -3.10 3.14 4.67
N ASP A 141 -4.37 2.87 4.37
CA ASP A 141 -4.95 3.20 3.07
C ASP A 141 -5.24 4.71 3.02
N ASN A 142 -4.39 5.42 2.29
CA ASN A 142 -4.39 6.88 2.16
C ASN A 142 -5.02 7.34 0.83
N THR A 143 -5.84 6.49 0.21
CA THR A 143 -6.41 6.74 -1.12
C THR A 143 -7.19 8.04 -1.18
N PHE A 144 -8.00 8.38 -0.14
CA PHE A 144 -8.84 9.57 -0.15
C PHE A 144 -8.07 10.86 0.07
N MET A 145 -7.09 10.87 0.96
CA MET A 145 -6.32 12.08 1.25
C MET A 145 -5.22 12.34 0.24
N SER A 146 -4.69 11.30 -0.40
CA SER A 146 -3.48 11.38 -1.22
C SER A 146 -2.26 11.95 -0.45
N PRO A 147 -1.05 11.88 -1.00
CA PRO A 147 0.13 12.46 -0.35
C PRO A 147 0.07 13.99 -0.21
N PHE A 148 -0.88 14.64 -0.88
CA PHE A 148 -1.08 16.09 -0.73
C PHE A 148 -1.79 16.46 0.57
N GLY A 149 -2.85 15.71 0.93
CA GLY A 149 -3.63 16.02 2.13
C GLY A 149 -3.09 15.38 3.41
N GLN A 150 -2.41 14.24 3.30
CA GLN A 150 -1.93 13.47 4.45
C GLN A 150 -0.74 12.59 4.05
N ARG A 151 0.28 12.50 4.92
CA ARG A 151 1.45 11.64 4.74
C ARG A 151 1.64 10.74 5.96
N PRO A 152 1.01 9.56 5.99
CA PRO A 152 1.01 8.69 7.17
C PRO A 152 2.40 8.23 7.63
N ILE A 153 3.38 8.14 6.73
CA ILE A 153 4.79 7.83 7.08
C ILE A 153 5.32 8.83 8.12
N GLU A 154 5.02 10.12 7.97
CA GLU A 154 5.46 11.17 8.91
C GLU A 154 4.83 11.01 10.30
N TYR A 155 3.70 10.30 10.39
CA TYR A 155 3.00 9.99 11.64
C TYR A 155 3.29 8.59 12.18
N GLY A 156 4.24 7.87 11.56
CA GLY A 156 4.76 6.61 12.07
C GLY A 156 4.24 5.35 11.37
N ALA A 157 3.45 5.47 10.29
CA ALA A 157 3.07 4.31 9.49
C ALA A 157 4.30 3.63 8.89
N ASP A 158 4.31 2.29 8.86
CA ASP A 158 5.35 1.49 8.20
C ASP A 158 5.08 1.33 6.70
N CYS A 159 3.80 1.36 6.32
CA CYS A 159 3.36 1.23 4.93
C CYS A 159 2.19 2.16 4.64
N VAL A 160 2.20 2.79 3.48
CA VAL A 160 1.05 3.53 2.95
C VAL A 160 0.57 2.88 1.68
N MET A 161 -0.73 2.64 1.59
CA MET A 161 -1.40 2.10 0.41
C MET A 161 -2.18 3.19 -0.31
N HIS A 162 -2.15 3.17 -1.64
CA HIS A 162 -3.04 3.96 -2.49
C HIS A 162 -3.65 3.10 -3.60
N SER A 163 -4.96 3.23 -3.80
CA SER A 163 -5.53 3.01 -5.11
C SER A 163 -5.20 4.22 -5.98
N SER A 164 -4.12 4.13 -6.76
CA SER A 164 -3.72 5.22 -7.66
C SER A 164 -4.71 5.46 -8.80
N THR A 165 -5.70 4.57 -8.98
CA THR A 165 -6.89 4.75 -9.81
C THR A 165 -7.67 6.03 -9.47
N LYS A 166 -7.64 6.47 -8.19
CA LYS A 166 -8.46 7.56 -7.67
C LYS A 166 -7.79 8.92 -7.88
N PHE A 167 -7.54 9.68 -6.83
CA PHE A 167 -7.01 11.04 -6.94
C PHE A 167 -5.61 11.12 -7.56
N ILE A 168 -4.74 10.13 -7.34
CA ILE A 168 -3.41 10.08 -7.97
C ILE A 168 -3.55 10.04 -9.51
N GLY A 169 -4.38 9.15 -10.04
CA GLY A 169 -4.72 9.10 -11.47
C GLY A 169 -5.56 10.29 -11.91
N GLY A 170 -6.68 10.52 -11.24
CA GLY A 170 -7.49 11.74 -11.32
C GLY A 170 -8.18 12.04 -12.65
N HIS A 171 -8.06 11.18 -13.67
CA HIS A 171 -8.59 11.42 -15.02
C HIS A 171 -9.52 10.30 -15.50
N SER A 172 -9.82 9.30 -14.65
CA SER A 172 -10.69 8.15 -14.98
C SER A 172 -10.22 7.34 -16.20
N ASP A 173 -8.91 7.34 -16.48
CA ASP A 173 -8.31 6.74 -17.68
C ASP A 173 -7.28 5.63 -17.34
N VAL A 174 -7.05 5.32 -16.06
CA VAL A 174 -6.06 4.33 -15.63
C VAL A 174 -6.48 3.63 -14.34
N LEU A 175 -6.13 2.35 -14.22
CA LEU A 175 -6.14 1.59 -12.99
C LEU A 175 -4.71 1.49 -12.44
N GLY A 176 -4.58 1.51 -11.10
CA GLY A 176 -3.30 1.28 -10.48
C GLY A 176 -3.39 1.22 -8.96
N GLY A 177 -2.33 0.72 -8.35
CA GLY A 177 -2.13 0.70 -6.91
C GLY A 177 -0.67 0.97 -6.57
N VAL A 178 -0.42 1.46 -5.38
CA VAL A 178 0.94 1.69 -4.89
C VAL A 178 1.00 1.34 -3.40
N LEU A 179 2.06 0.66 -2.99
CA LEU A 179 2.51 0.58 -1.60
C LEU A 179 3.76 1.43 -1.44
N VAL A 180 3.79 2.24 -0.41
CA VAL A 180 4.97 3.02 -0.03
C VAL A 180 5.50 2.47 1.27
N ALA A 181 6.74 1.97 1.27
CA ALA A 181 7.39 1.40 2.43
C ALA A 181 8.24 2.45 3.15
N LYS A 182 8.20 2.45 4.48
CA LYS A 182 8.99 3.33 5.33
C LYS A 182 10.48 2.97 5.33
N ASP A 183 10.80 1.68 5.22
CA ASP A 183 12.15 1.16 5.34
C ASP A 183 12.51 0.19 4.21
N LYS A 184 13.80 -0.10 4.11
CA LYS A 184 14.38 -0.96 3.08
C LYS A 184 13.89 -2.40 3.15
N GLU A 185 13.78 -2.97 4.35
CA GLU A 185 13.41 -4.38 4.54
C GLU A 185 12.01 -4.65 3.99
N LEU A 186 11.04 -3.80 4.37
CA LEU A 186 9.69 -3.90 3.87
C LEU A 186 9.63 -3.67 2.34
N ALA A 187 10.37 -2.68 1.83
CA ALA A 187 10.42 -2.39 0.39
C ALA A 187 10.93 -3.61 -0.40
N GLU A 188 12.04 -4.22 0.01
CA GLU A 188 12.60 -5.40 -0.64
C GLU A 188 11.62 -6.59 -0.61
N ARG A 189 10.94 -6.81 0.52
CA ARG A 189 9.90 -7.84 0.64
C ARG A 189 8.75 -7.61 -0.32
N LEU A 190 8.24 -6.38 -0.41
CA LEU A 190 7.13 -6.04 -1.29
C LEU A 190 7.52 -6.11 -2.78
N HIS A 191 8.72 -5.67 -3.16
CA HIS A 191 9.25 -5.86 -4.52
C HIS A 191 9.37 -7.33 -4.88
N PHE A 192 9.82 -8.17 -3.95
CA PHE A 192 9.89 -9.61 -4.17
C PHE A 192 8.50 -10.20 -4.44
N ILE A 193 7.49 -9.82 -3.65
CA ILE A 193 6.10 -10.26 -3.83
C ILE A 193 5.54 -9.75 -5.18
N GLN A 194 5.74 -8.47 -5.49
CA GLN A 194 5.32 -7.87 -6.77
C GLN A 194 5.90 -8.65 -7.96
N LYS A 195 7.22 -8.86 -7.97
CA LYS A 195 7.93 -9.57 -9.04
C LYS A 195 7.48 -11.02 -9.17
N SER A 196 7.29 -11.71 -8.04
CA SER A 196 6.91 -13.13 -8.00
C SER A 196 5.45 -13.33 -8.39
N GLY A 197 4.53 -12.53 -7.84
CA GLY A 197 3.11 -12.58 -8.14
C GLY A 197 2.75 -11.98 -9.50
N GLY A 198 3.59 -11.10 -10.03
CA GLY A 198 3.44 -10.55 -11.39
C GLY A 198 2.39 -9.44 -11.54
N ALA A 199 1.81 -8.93 -10.47
CA ALA A 199 0.75 -7.91 -10.50
C ALA A 199 1.29 -6.47 -10.74
N ILE A 200 2.16 -6.33 -11.74
CA ILE A 200 2.77 -5.05 -12.12
C ILE A 200 1.85 -4.21 -13.01
N PRO A 201 1.90 -2.88 -12.99
CA PRO A 201 1.28 -2.03 -13.99
C PRO A 201 2.05 -2.16 -15.33
N SER A 202 1.34 -1.96 -16.44
CA SER A 202 2.01 -1.81 -17.72
C SER A 202 2.87 -0.53 -17.76
N PRO A 203 3.88 -0.43 -18.62
CA PRO A 203 4.63 0.82 -18.80
C PRO A 203 3.73 1.99 -19.22
N PHE A 204 2.65 1.72 -19.96
CA PHE A 204 1.69 2.73 -20.39
C PHE A 204 0.87 3.26 -19.19
N ASP A 205 0.36 2.36 -18.33
CA ASP A 205 -0.36 2.76 -17.11
C ASP A 205 0.54 3.53 -16.15
N ALA A 206 1.79 3.07 -15.98
CA ALA A 206 2.78 3.77 -15.17
C ALA A 206 3.07 5.18 -15.70
N TRP A 207 3.13 5.34 -17.02
CA TRP A 207 3.30 6.66 -17.66
C TRP A 207 2.07 7.56 -17.47
N LEU A 208 0.84 7.03 -17.61
CA LEU A 208 -0.40 7.77 -17.34
C LEU A 208 -0.42 8.28 -15.89
N LEU A 209 -0.11 7.43 -14.93
CA LEU A 209 -0.03 7.80 -13.52
C LEU A 209 1.06 8.86 -13.27
N LEU A 210 2.25 8.68 -13.83
CA LEU A 210 3.36 9.65 -13.70
C LEU A 210 2.99 11.02 -14.29
N ARG A 211 2.29 11.04 -15.43
CA ARG A 211 1.74 12.27 -16.00
C ARG A 211 0.73 12.93 -15.05
N SER A 212 -0.16 12.14 -14.48
CA SER A 212 -1.27 12.61 -13.65
C SER A 212 -0.82 13.18 -12.30
N VAL A 213 0.22 12.62 -11.71
CA VAL A 213 0.80 13.12 -10.44
C VAL A 213 1.23 14.57 -10.54
N LYS A 214 1.66 15.06 -11.71
CA LYS A 214 2.09 16.46 -11.92
C LYS A 214 1.00 17.50 -11.62
N THR A 215 -0.26 17.11 -11.68
CA THR A 215 -1.40 18.00 -11.42
C THR A 215 -2.14 17.65 -10.12
N LEU A 216 -1.61 16.69 -9.33
CA LEU A 216 -2.30 16.20 -8.12
C LEU A 216 -2.66 17.35 -7.17
N SER A 217 -1.71 18.21 -6.82
CA SER A 217 -1.93 19.33 -5.88
C SER A 217 -3.02 20.28 -6.37
N MET A 218 -3.07 20.54 -7.68
CA MET A 218 -4.07 21.44 -8.27
C MET A 218 -5.48 20.84 -8.32
N ARG A 219 -5.58 19.50 -8.32
CA ARG A 219 -6.87 18.78 -8.41
C ARG A 219 -7.49 18.46 -7.04
N VAL A 220 -6.68 18.48 -5.98
CA VAL A 220 -7.13 18.18 -4.60
C VAL A 220 -7.13 19.40 -3.67
N GLN A 221 -6.85 20.59 -4.19
CA GLN A 221 -7.12 21.88 -3.57
C GLN A 221 -8.63 22.16 -3.69
#